data_aa8581726d5d128c5ba2de5382a91684
#
_entry.id   aa8581726d5d128c5ba2de5382a91684
#
_cell.length_a   1.000
_cell.length_b   1.000
_cell.length_c   1.000
_cell.angle_alpha   90.00
_cell.angle_beta   90.00
_cell.angle_gamma   90.00
#
_symmetry.space_group_name_H-M   'P 1'
#
loop_
_entity.id
_entity.type
_entity.pdbx_description
1 polymer ?
#
loop_
_entity_poly.entity_id
_entity_poly.type
_entity_poly.pdbx_seq_one_letter_code
_entity_poly.pdbx_strand_id
1 'polypeptide(L)'
;MRLDPVNAVSSFHYYMWNAWGEEECKITFGGAYKHFWEKWNSLASKSILGAAERFYAELSDNNRELLVYRAVALYDGKATREETHDDDVYVCDACGSKQIEIQAWVDANNAEYLSDVDDDDTDCKWCADCEQSQNFCTLSDYKQRMEDWWKDLDFITLESVTGLREADFSSEDGSQSFVDACNDWWNGQDYDTQRELYFKSQS
;
A
#
# COMPACT_ATOMS: atom_id res chain seq x y z
N MET A 1 12.97 -25.07 -3.58
CA MET A 1 12.13 -24.14 -2.82
C MET A 1 11.15 -23.54 -3.82
N ARG A 2 9.84 -23.72 -3.70
CA ARG A 2 8.89 -23.07 -4.62
C ARG A 2 8.76 -21.63 -4.17
N LEU A 3 9.15 -20.70 -5.03
CA LEU A 3 8.94 -19.27 -4.82
C LEU A 3 7.43 -19.00 -4.78
N ASP A 4 6.98 -18.20 -3.82
CA ASP A 4 5.62 -17.67 -3.82
C ASP A 4 5.46 -16.74 -5.05
N PRO A 5 4.53 -17.03 -5.99
CA PRO A 5 4.41 -16.26 -7.21
C PRO A 5 4.16 -14.76 -6.98
N VAL A 6 3.43 -14.40 -5.92
CA VAL A 6 3.11 -13.00 -5.60
C VAL A 6 4.38 -12.27 -5.14
N ASN A 7 5.14 -12.84 -4.22
CA ASN A 7 6.39 -12.26 -3.76
C ASN A 7 7.44 -12.18 -4.87
N ALA A 8 7.48 -13.18 -5.76
CA ALA A 8 8.40 -13.18 -6.90
C ALA A 8 8.15 -12.02 -7.87
N VAL A 9 6.90 -11.71 -8.20
CA VAL A 9 6.54 -10.60 -9.09
C VAL A 9 6.87 -9.26 -8.44
N SER A 10 6.51 -9.07 -7.18
CA SER A 10 6.79 -7.83 -6.44
C SER A 10 8.29 -7.59 -6.28
N SER A 11 9.06 -8.63 -5.90
CA SER A 11 10.52 -8.54 -5.80
C SER A 11 11.18 -8.25 -7.14
N PHE A 12 10.64 -8.79 -8.24
CA PHE A 12 11.13 -8.50 -9.60
C PHE A 12 10.95 -7.02 -9.96
N HIS A 13 9.76 -6.44 -9.76
CA HIS A 13 9.52 -5.03 -10.03
C HIS A 13 10.42 -4.13 -9.19
N TYR A 14 10.49 -4.38 -7.87
CA TYR A 14 11.37 -3.62 -6.98
C TYR A 14 12.85 -3.68 -7.42
N TYR A 15 13.32 -4.87 -7.82
CA TYR A 15 14.68 -5.05 -8.32
C TYR A 15 14.95 -4.25 -9.58
N MET A 16 14.06 -4.32 -10.57
CA MET A 16 14.21 -3.61 -11.84
C MET A 16 14.20 -2.08 -11.67
N TRP A 17 13.45 -1.56 -10.69
CA TRP A 17 13.37 -0.13 -10.42
C TRP A 17 14.52 0.41 -9.57
N ASN A 18 14.98 -0.35 -8.59
CA ASN A 18 15.87 0.17 -7.55
C ASN A 18 17.32 -0.27 -7.70
N ALA A 19 17.59 -1.40 -8.35
CA ALA A 19 18.93 -1.97 -8.41
C ALA A 19 19.40 -2.29 -9.84
N TRP A 20 18.48 -2.41 -10.80
CA TRP A 20 18.85 -2.83 -12.14
C TRP A 20 19.75 -1.81 -12.83
N GLY A 21 20.94 -2.26 -13.22
CA GLY A 21 21.97 -1.50 -13.91
C GLY A 21 22.95 -2.43 -14.61
N GLU A 22 23.98 -1.90 -15.25
CA GLU A 22 24.95 -2.71 -15.99
C GLU A 22 25.65 -3.74 -15.08
N GLU A 23 26.00 -3.38 -13.84
CA GLU A 23 26.66 -4.28 -12.90
C GLU A 23 25.73 -5.42 -12.46
N GLU A 24 24.47 -5.15 -12.18
CA GLU A 24 23.50 -6.19 -11.83
C GLU A 24 23.17 -7.08 -13.03
N CYS A 25 23.17 -6.53 -14.24
CA CYS A 25 23.04 -7.31 -15.46
C CYS A 25 24.23 -8.27 -15.64
N LYS A 26 25.46 -7.84 -15.32
CA LYS A 26 26.66 -8.69 -15.32
C LYS A 26 26.55 -9.82 -14.29
N ILE A 27 26.11 -9.51 -13.07
CA ILE A 27 25.94 -10.49 -11.99
C ILE A 27 24.89 -11.53 -12.40
N THR A 28 23.78 -11.09 -12.98
CA THR A 28 22.65 -11.96 -13.35
C THR A 28 22.97 -12.87 -14.53
N PHE A 29 23.56 -12.33 -15.59
CA PHE A 29 23.73 -13.03 -16.88
C PHE A 29 25.18 -13.39 -17.22
N GLY A 30 26.12 -13.07 -16.34
CA GLY A 30 27.54 -13.43 -16.52
C GLY A 30 28.13 -12.96 -17.85
N GLY A 31 28.81 -13.83 -18.57
CA GLY A 31 29.47 -13.49 -19.84
C GLY A 31 28.54 -13.01 -20.95
N ALA A 32 27.24 -13.32 -20.86
CA ALA A 32 26.26 -12.90 -21.86
C ALA A 32 25.65 -11.50 -21.60
N TYR A 33 26.05 -10.83 -20.53
CA TYR A 33 25.40 -9.60 -20.01
C TYR A 33 25.30 -8.48 -21.07
N LYS A 34 26.28 -8.31 -21.95
CA LYS A 34 26.28 -7.22 -22.95
C LYS A 34 25.05 -7.26 -23.84
N HIS A 35 24.70 -8.46 -24.31
CA HIS A 35 23.50 -8.66 -25.14
C HIS A 35 22.22 -8.24 -24.38
N PHE A 36 22.10 -8.63 -23.12
CA PHE A 36 20.91 -8.28 -22.28
C PHE A 36 20.90 -6.81 -21.89
N TRP A 37 22.06 -6.20 -21.65
CA TRP A 37 22.17 -4.79 -21.33
C TRP A 37 21.84 -3.88 -22.53
N GLU A 38 22.32 -4.22 -23.72
CA GLU A 38 21.95 -3.51 -24.95
C GLU A 38 20.43 -3.61 -25.22
N LYS A 39 19.84 -4.76 -25.01
CA LYS A 39 18.41 -5.01 -25.13
C LYS A 39 17.61 -4.16 -24.16
N TRP A 40 17.97 -4.15 -22.88
CA TRP A 40 17.37 -3.31 -21.86
C TRP A 40 17.41 -1.84 -22.26
N ASN A 41 18.56 -1.32 -22.61
CA ASN A 41 18.72 0.08 -23.01
C ASN A 41 17.87 0.44 -24.23
N SER A 42 17.72 -0.46 -25.17
CA SER A 42 16.84 -0.27 -26.33
C SER A 42 15.36 -0.16 -25.93
N LEU A 43 14.91 -0.91 -24.94
CA LEU A 43 13.54 -0.85 -24.43
C LEU A 43 13.33 0.38 -23.55
N ALA A 44 14.23 0.64 -22.63
CA ALA A 44 14.16 1.76 -21.68
C ALA A 44 14.24 3.12 -22.39
N SER A 45 15.00 3.23 -23.50
CA SER A 45 15.10 4.46 -24.31
C SER A 45 13.79 4.85 -24.99
N LYS A 46 12.89 3.90 -25.22
CA LYS A 46 11.59 4.16 -25.86
C LYS A 46 10.52 4.56 -24.85
N SER A 47 10.50 3.93 -23.71
CA SER A 47 9.65 4.25 -22.58
C SER A 47 10.16 3.50 -21.36
N ILE A 48 10.41 4.19 -20.27
CA ILE A 48 10.79 3.57 -18.99
C ILE A 48 9.61 2.78 -18.42
N LEU A 49 8.39 3.32 -18.53
CA LEU A 49 7.17 2.62 -18.14
C LEU A 49 7.01 1.31 -18.92
N GLY A 50 6.82 0.22 -18.22
CA GLY A 50 6.66 -1.11 -18.81
C GLY A 50 7.93 -1.68 -19.46
N ALA A 51 9.10 -1.02 -19.33
CA ALA A 51 10.36 -1.55 -19.85
C ALA A 51 10.74 -2.88 -19.18
N ALA A 52 10.46 -3.01 -17.88
CA ALA A 52 10.74 -4.22 -17.12
C ALA A 52 9.91 -5.41 -17.61
N GLU A 53 8.63 -5.22 -17.85
CA GLU A 53 7.72 -6.24 -18.37
C GLU A 53 8.08 -6.66 -19.79
N ARG A 54 8.37 -5.70 -20.65
CA ARG A 54 8.81 -5.98 -22.03
C ARG A 54 10.14 -6.72 -22.05
N PHE A 55 11.10 -6.28 -21.24
CA PHE A 55 12.39 -6.96 -21.11
C PHE A 55 12.20 -8.41 -20.67
N TYR A 56 11.40 -8.61 -19.60
CA TYR A 56 11.07 -9.94 -19.09
C TYR A 56 10.38 -10.83 -20.14
N ALA A 57 9.41 -10.28 -20.87
CA ALA A 57 8.67 -11.02 -21.90
C ALA A 57 9.55 -11.52 -23.04
N GLU A 58 10.65 -10.80 -23.35
CA GLU A 58 11.59 -11.15 -24.41
C GLU A 58 12.71 -12.11 -23.97
N LEU A 59 12.80 -12.45 -22.68
CA LEU A 59 13.77 -13.43 -22.17
C LEU A 59 13.30 -14.86 -22.41
N SER A 60 14.24 -15.78 -22.56
CA SER A 60 13.97 -17.23 -22.48
C SER A 60 13.57 -17.61 -21.05
N ASP A 61 12.87 -18.74 -20.89
CA ASP A 61 12.39 -19.21 -19.58
C ASP A 61 13.54 -19.34 -18.55
N ASN A 62 14.68 -19.88 -18.96
CA ASN A 62 15.84 -20.00 -18.08
C ASN A 62 16.38 -18.64 -17.62
N ASN A 63 16.39 -17.63 -18.51
CA ASN A 63 16.85 -16.28 -18.16
C ASN A 63 15.82 -15.52 -17.30
N ARG A 64 14.54 -15.80 -17.48
CA ARG A 64 13.48 -15.32 -16.59
C ARG A 64 13.65 -15.85 -15.19
N GLU A 65 13.89 -17.16 -15.05
CA GLU A 65 14.14 -17.80 -13.77
C GLU A 65 15.36 -17.23 -13.06
N LEU A 66 16.47 -17.02 -13.77
CA LEU A 66 17.66 -16.38 -13.21
C LEU A 66 17.39 -14.98 -12.69
N LEU A 67 16.69 -14.16 -13.48
CA LEU A 67 16.36 -12.78 -13.11
C LEU A 67 15.44 -12.72 -11.89
N VAL A 68 14.39 -13.55 -11.88
CA VAL A 68 13.45 -13.63 -10.74
C VAL A 68 14.15 -14.19 -9.50
N TYR A 69 14.96 -15.22 -9.64
CA TYR A 69 15.72 -15.78 -8.53
C TYR A 69 16.64 -14.72 -7.88
N ARG A 70 17.33 -13.93 -8.71
CA ARG A 70 18.20 -12.84 -8.23
C ARG A 70 17.37 -11.76 -7.51
N ALA A 71 16.25 -11.35 -8.09
CA ALA A 71 15.35 -10.38 -7.51
C ALA A 71 14.84 -10.84 -6.12
N VAL A 72 14.35 -12.07 -6.02
CA VAL A 72 13.85 -12.65 -4.76
C VAL A 72 14.96 -12.79 -3.74
N ALA A 73 16.15 -13.26 -4.14
CA ALA A 73 17.27 -13.44 -3.22
C ALA A 73 17.72 -12.12 -2.56
N LEU A 74 17.65 -11.00 -3.29
CA LEU A 74 18.07 -9.69 -2.80
C LEU A 74 16.94 -8.90 -2.12
N TYR A 75 15.71 -9.09 -2.56
CA TYR A 75 14.58 -8.22 -2.22
C TYR A 75 13.36 -8.97 -1.70
N ASP A 76 13.49 -10.26 -1.35
CA ASP A 76 12.39 -11.01 -0.74
C ASP A 76 11.89 -10.30 0.52
N GLY A 77 10.59 -10.01 0.55
CA GLY A 77 9.95 -9.23 1.61
C GLY A 77 10.17 -7.71 1.55
N LYS A 78 11.09 -7.20 0.69
CA LYS A 78 11.24 -5.73 0.53
C LYS A 78 10.24 -5.15 -0.45
N ALA A 79 9.91 -5.89 -1.51
CA ALA A 79 8.93 -5.47 -2.50
C ALA A 79 7.47 -5.66 -2.04
N THR A 80 7.23 -6.49 -1.01
CA THR A 80 5.94 -6.57 -0.33
C THR A 80 5.75 -5.46 0.71
N ARG A 81 6.84 -4.75 1.02
CA ARG A 81 6.90 -3.49 1.74
C ARG A 81 7.50 -2.43 0.81
N GLU A 82 6.83 -2.05 -0.25
CA GLU A 82 6.72 -0.62 -0.46
C GLU A 82 6.07 -0.15 0.84
N GLU A 83 6.83 0.55 1.67
CA GLU A 83 6.25 1.45 2.63
C GLU A 83 5.54 2.49 1.76
N THR A 84 4.33 2.15 1.32
CA THR A 84 3.38 3.18 0.92
C THR A 84 3.24 3.99 2.19
N HIS A 85 3.90 5.15 2.22
CA HIS A 85 3.67 6.09 3.29
C HIS A 85 2.16 6.30 3.31
N ASP A 86 1.58 6.36 4.49
CA ASP A 86 0.14 6.60 4.61
C ASP A 86 -0.29 7.87 3.86
N ASP A 87 0.67 8.78 3.58
CA ASP A 87 0.50 9.97 2.75
C ASP A 87 0.34 9.66 1.24
N ASP A 88 0.78 8.48 0.77
CA ASP A 88 0.68 8.04 -0.63
C ASP A 88 -0.57 7.17 -0.87
N VAL A 89 -1.29 6.80 0.19
CA VAL A 89 -2.51 5.98 0.13
C VAL A 89 -3.72 6.86 0.31
N TYR A 90 -4.64 6.81 -0.65
CA TYR A 90 -5.92 7.50 -0.56
C TYR A 90 -7.01 6.59 0.00
N VAL A 91 -7.93 7.20 0.73
CA VAL A 91 -9.12 6.56 1.29
C VAL A 91 -10.33 7.48 1.11
N CYS A 92 -11.53 6.91 1.19
CA CYS A 92 -12.76 7.68 1.22
C CYS A 92 -12.77 8.65 2.42
N ASP A 93 -12.97 9.94 2.17
CA ASP A 93 -12.97 10.97 3.21
C ASP A 93 -14.09 10.78 4.24
N ALA A 94 -15.23 10.22 3.81
CA ALA A 94 -16.38 9.98 4.69
C ALA A 94 -16.21 8.72 5.57
N CYS A 95 -15.80 7.56 5.00
CA CYS A 95 -15.81 6.30 5.72
C CYS A 95 -14.43 5.63 5.87
N GLY A 96 -13.36 6.21 5.32
CA GLY A 96 -12.01 5.67 5.38
C GLY A 96 -11.78 4.40 4.55
N SER A 97 -12.73 4.00 3.69
CA SER A 97 -12.57 2.82 2.85
C SER A 97 -11.46 2.99 1.82
N LYS A 98 -10.70 1.91 1.60
CA LYS A 98 -9.76 1.79 0.50
C LYS A 98 -10.41 1.31 -0.80
N GLN A 99 -11.71 0.99 -0.79
CA GLN A 99 -12.50 0.58 -1.94
C GLN A 99 -13.00 1.83 -2.68
N ILE A 100 -12.05 2.54 -3.31
CA ILE A 100 -12.28 3.81 -4.00
C ILE A 100 -11.91 3.68 -5.47
N GLU A 101 -12.64 4.38 -6.32
CA GLU A 101 -12.48 4.40 -7.77
C GLU A 101 -12.48 5.83 -8.27
N ILE A 102 -11.67 6.11 -9.31
CA ILE A 102 -11.70 7.40 -10.02
C ILE A 102 -12.04 7.17 -11.49
N GLN A 103 -12.65 8.15 -12.14
CA GLN A 103 -12.84 8.15 -13.57
C GLN A 103 -11.54 8.56 -14.27
N ALA A 104 -11.21 7.86 -15.35
CA ALA A 104 -10.00 8.13 -16.12
C ALA A 104 -10.26 8.06 -17.61
N TRP A 105 -9.49 8.81 -18.41
CA TRP A 105 -9.42 8.65 -19.84
C TRP A 105 -8.53 7.46 -20.19
N VAL A 106 -9.04 6.57 -21.03
CA VAL A 106 -8.32 5.40 -21.54
C VAL A 106 -8.35 5.40 -23.07
N ASP A 107 -7.30 4.88 -23.70
CA ASP A 107 -7.27 4.64 -25.14
C ASP A 107 -8.30 3.57 -25.50
N ALA A 108 -9.22 3.90 -26.39
CA ALA A 108 -10.32 3.01 -26.78
C ALA A 108 -9.88 1.74 -27.50
N ASN A 109 -8.64 1.69 -28.05
CA ASN A 109 -8.16 0.56 -28.80
C ASN A 109 -7.44 -0.49 -27.95
N ASN A 110 -6.81 -0.06 -26.83
CA ASN A 110 -5.97 -0.93 -26.00
C ASN A 110 -6.27 -0.83 -24.49
N ALA A 111 -7.23 0.04 -24.10
CA ALA A 111 -7.59 0.34 -22.70
C ALA A 111 -6.40 0.88 -21.86
N GLU A 112 -5.38 1.47 -22.53
CA GLU A 112 -4.26 2.07 -21.82
C GLU A 112 -4.70 3.38 -21.15
N TYR A 113 -4.31 3.56 -19.86
CA TYR A 113 -4.57 4.78 -19.11
C TYR A 113 -3.87 5.98 -19.77
N LEU A 114 -4.60 7.07 -19.95
CA LEU A 114 -4.11 8.32 -20.54
C LEU A 114 -3.98 9.43 -19.49
N SER A 115 -5.04 9.71 -18.74
CA SER A 115 -5.07 10.73 -17.69
C SER A 115 -6.33 10.59 -16.82
N ASP A 116 -6.31 11.19 -15.65
CA ASP A 116 -7.52 11.39 -14.84
C ASP A 116 -8.48 12.34 -15.54
N VAL A 117 -9.79 12.24 -15.23
CA VAL A 117 -10.80 13.10 -15.82
C VAL A 117 -10.74 14.50 -15.21
N ASP A 118 -10.87 14.60 -13.89
CA ASP A 118 -10.74 15.84 -13.13
C ASP A 118 -10.51 15.48 -11.65
N ASP A 119 -9.38 15.90 -11.08
CA ASP A 119 -9.02 15.62 -9.69
C ASP A 119 -9.87 16.39 -8.67
N ASP A 120 -10.43 17.54 -9.07
CA ASP A 120 -11.20 18.40 -8.17
C ASP A 120 -12.70 18.05 -8.16
N ASP A 121 -13.21 17.28 -9.14
CA ASP A 121 -14.60 16.92 -9.24
C ASP A 121 -14.94 15.66 -8.43
N THR A 122 -15.78 15.84 -7.38
CA THR A 122 -16.26 14.72 -6.55
C THR A 122 -17.08 13.71 -7.36
N ASP A 123 -17.78 14.15 -8.41
CA ASP A 123 -18.59 13.25 -9.25
C ASP A 123 -17.73 12.24 -10.03
N CYS A 124 -16.43 12.52 -10.18
CA CYS A 124 -15.46 11.63 -10.80
C CYS A 124 -14.85 10.60 -9.82
N LYS A 125 -15.25 10.64 -8.54
CA LYS A 125 -14.72 9.83 -7.44
C LYS A 125 -15.85 8.98 -6.84
N TRP A 126 -15.62 7.70 -6.66
CA TRP A 126 -16.61 6.76 -6.14
C TRP A 126 -16.05 5.96 -4.97
N CYS A 127 -16.86 5.80 -3.92
CA CYS A 127 -16.56 4.88 -2.83
C CYS A 127 -17.54 3.69 -2.87
N ALA A 128 -17.01 2.47 -3.02
CA ALA A 128 -17.84 1.28 -3.09
C ALA A 128 -18.54 0.94 -1.75
N ASP A 129 -17.91 1.25 -0.62
CA ASP A 129 -18.51 1.01 0.71
C ASP A 129 -19.62 2.02 1.03
N CYS A 130 -19.51 3.26 0.54
CA CYS A 130 -20.56 4.27 0.69
C CYS A 130 -21.64 4.19 -0.40
N GLU A 131 -21.36 3.48 -1.50
CA GLU A 131 -22.19 3.39 -2.72
C GLU A 131 -22.57 4.76 -3.31
N GLN A 132 -21.64 5.72 -3.25
CA GLN A 132 -21.83 7.09 -3.75
C GLN A 132 -20.53 7.82 -4.04
N SER A 133 -20.63 8.94 -4.77
CA SER A 133 -19.50 9.84 -4.99
C SER A 133 -19.05 10.46 -3.66
N GLN A 134 -17.72 10.43 -3.42
CA GLN A 134 -17.10 10.94 -2.19
C GLN A 134 -15.74 11.56 -2.48
N ASN A 135 -15.36 12.56 -1.70
CA ASN A 135 -13.99 13.04 -1.67
C ASN A 135 -13.05 11.99 -1.09
N PHE A 136 -11.77 12.10 -1.44
CA PHE A 136 -10.71 11.27 -0.89
C PHE A 136 -9.76 12.13 -0.07
N CYS A 137 -9.17 11.53 0.95
CA CYS A 137 -8.08 12.09 1.72
C CYS A 137 -6.94 11.08 1.83
N THR A 138 -5.78 11.50 2.32
CA THR A 138 -4.69 10.57 2.59
C THR A 138 -5.06 9.65 3.76
N LEU A 139 -4.52 8.45 3.77
CA LEU A 139 -4.69 7.51 4.88
C LEU A 139 -4.10 8.11 6.18
N SER A 140 -3.02 8.89 6.07
CA SER A 140 -2.41 9.62 7.19
C SER A 140 -3.40 10.61 7.82
N ASP A 141 -4.04 11.45 7.00
CA ASP A 141 -5.04 12.41 7.48
C ASP A 141 -6.24 11.72 8.11
N TYR A 142 -6.69 10.60 7.53
CA TYR A 142 -7.81 9.84 8.09
C TYR A 142 -7.44 9.21 9.44
N LYS A 143 -6.26 8.62 9.55
CA LYS A 143 -5.74 8.07 10.81
C LYS A 143 -5.61 9.16 11.88
N GLN A 144 -5.10 10.34 11.51
CA GLN A 144 -4.98 11.45 12.45
C GLN A 144 -6.35 11.86 13.01
N ARG A 145 -7.38 11.91 12.17
CA ARG A 145 -8.75 12.22 12.63
C ARG A 145 -9.32 11.15 13.58
N MET A 146 -9.03 9.86 13.32
CA MET A 146 -9.41 8.77 14.22
C MET A 146 -8.70 8.88 15.57
N GLU A 147 -7.41 9.19 15.57
CA GLU A 147 -6.60 9.40 16.78
C GLU A 147 -7.09 10.60 17.60
N ASP A 148 -7.42 11.70 16.96
CA ASP A 148 -7.93 12.89 17.62
C ASP A 148 -9.31 12.62 18.24
N TRP A 149 -10.21 11.94 17.49
CA TRP A 149 -11.49 11.49 18.01
C TRP A 149 -11.32 10.57 19.23
N TRP A 150 -10.41 9.59 19.18
CA TRP A 150 -10.16 8.66 20.28
C TRP A 150 -9.72 9.40 21.56
N LYS A 151 -8.84 10.39 21.43
CA LYS A 151 -8.35 11.21 22.57
C LYS A 151 -9.42 12.08 23.20
N ASP A 152 -10.44 12.45 22.44
CA ASP A 152 -11.53 13.31 22.91
C ASP A 152 -12.70 12.52 23.55
N LEU A 153 -12.64 11.18 23.58
CA LEU A 153 -13.66 10.35 24.18
C LEU A 153 -13.69 10.49 25.72
N ASP A 154 -14.90 10.59 26.27
CA ASP A 154 -15.11 10.53 27.72
C ASP A 154 -14.96 9.09 28.27
N PHE A 155 -14.81 8.95 29.60
CA PHE A 155 -14.59 7.68 30.22
C PHE A 155 -15.77 6.71 30.04
N ILE A 156 -16.99 7.20 30.00
CA ILE A 156 -18.19 6.36 29.81
C ILE A 156 -18.16 5.73 28.41
N THR A 157 -17.78 6.52 27.41
CA THR A 157 -17.64 6.04 26.03
C THR A 157 -16.47 5.07 25.90
N LEU A 158 -15.32 5.37 26.53
CA LEU A 158 -14.17 4.46 26.58
C LEU A 158 -14.53 3.12 27.20
N GLU A 159 -15.26 3.10 28.36
CA GLU A 159 -15.76 1.86 28.95
C GLU A 159 -16.67 1.08 28.00
N SER A 160 -17.57 1.78 27.31
CA SER A 160 -18.51 1.17 26.36
C SER A 160 -17.82 0.53 25.16
N VAL A 161 -16.79 1.18 24.63
CA VAL A 161 -16.07 0.73 23.43
C VAL A 161 -15.08 -0.39 23.76
N THR A 162 -14.32 -0.25 24.84
CA THR A 162 -13.25 -1.19 25.21
C THR A 162 -13.74 -2.37 26.04
N GLY A 163 -14.86 -2.19 26.78
CA GLY A 163 -15.34 -3.14 27.79
C GLY A 163 -14.52 -3.11 29.09
N LEU A 164 -13.50 -2.26 29.19
CA LEU A 164 -12.75 -2.02 30.44
C LEU A 164 -13.58 -1.13 31.37
N ARG A 165 -13.38 -1.24 32.67
CA ARG A 165 -14.08 -0.39 33.66
C ARG A 165 -13.06 0.44 34.43
N GLU A 166 -13.25 1.76 34.51
CA GLU A 166 -12.40 2.64 35.30
C GLU A 166 -12.20 2.16 36.75
N ALA A 167 -13.26 1.61 37.34
CA ALA A 167 -13.24 1.10 38.73
C ALA A 167 -12.25 -0.07 38.94
N ASP A 168 -11.85 -0.78 37.90
CA ASP A 168 -10.89 -1.90 37.96
C ASP A 168 -9.43 -1.43 37.97
N PHE A 169 -9.20 -0.14 37.77
CA PHE A 169 -7.88 0.49 37.72
C PHE A 169 -7.66 1.38 38.94
N SER A 170 -7.16 0.80 40.04
CA SER A 170 -6.84 1.58 41.24
C SER A 170 -5.41 2.11 41.23
N SER A 171 -5.24 3.37 41.63
CA SER A 171 -3.95 4.09 41.57
C SER A 171 -2.95 3.69 42.69
N GLU A 172 -3.24 2.73 43.55
CA GLU A 172 -2.43 2.47 44.76
C GLU A 172 -1.20 1.56 44.51
N ASP A 173 -1.13 0.81 43.41
CA ASP A 173 -0.09 -0.20 43.20
C ASP A 173 0.87 0.10 42.02
N GLY A 174 0.89 1.31 41.46
CA GLY A 174 1.71 1.64 40.29
C GLY A 174 1.29 0.89 39.01
N SER A 175 0.05 0.36 39.00
CA SER A 175 -0.58 -0.27 37.87
C SER A 175 -0.88 0.76 36.78
N GLN A 176 -0.97 0.28 35.55
CA GLN A 176 -1.37 1.04 34.37
C GLN A 176 -2.66 1.83 34.64
N SER A 177 -2.72 3.10 34.23
CA SER A 177 -3.95 3.87 34.35
C SER A 177 -5.05 3.34 33.44
N PHE A 178 -6.33 3.62 33.74
CA PHE A 178 -7.44 3.26 32.87
C PHE A 178 -7.27 3.80 31.44
N VAL A 179 -6.84 5.04 31.32
CA VAL A 179 -6.59 5.68 30.03
C VAL A 179 -5.48 4.96 29.24
N ASP A 180 -4.38 4.59 29.93
CA ASP A 180 -3.29 3.86 29.27
C ASP A 180 -3.75 2.48 28.78
N ALA A 181 -4.56 1.78 29.58
CA ALA A 181 -5.13 0.50 29.17
C ALA A 181 -6.09 0.63 27.98
N CYS A 182 -6.89 1.69 27.93
CA CYS A 182 -7.74 1.99 26.77
C CYS A 182 -6.90 2.33 25.53
N ASN A 183 -5.81 3.08 25.68
CA ASN A 183 -4.89 3.39 24.58
C ASN A 183 -4.17 2.14 24.06
N ASP A 184 -3.72 1.25 24.94
CA ASP A 184 -3.14 -0.03 24.53
C ASP A 184 -4.15 -0.91 23.80
N TRP A 185 -5.40 -0.92 24.26
CA TRP A 185 -6.47 -1.62 23.57
C TRP A 185 -6.70 -1.05 22.17
N TRP A 186 -6.79 0.28 22.01
CA TRP A 186 -6.94 0.97 20.73
C TRP A 186 -5.78 0.67 19.78
N ASN A 187 -4.56 0.79 20.24
CA ASN A 187 -3.35 0.52 19.46
C ASN A 187 -3.20 -0.95 19.07
N GLY A 188 -3.87 -1.85 19.77
CA GLY A 188 -3.95 -3.27 19.44
C GLY A 188 -4.98 -3.61 18.36
N GLN A 189 -5.85 -2.68 17.98
CA GLN A 189 -6.83 -2.91 16.93
C GLN A 189 -6.21 -2.70 15.54
N ASP A 190 -6.71 -3.43 14.56
CA ASP A 190 -6.36 -3.19 13.15
C ASP A 190 -7.09 -1.94 12.60
N TYR A 191 -6.62 -1.45 11.46
CA TYR A 191 -7.17 -0.27 10.81
C TYR A 191 -8.69 -0.38 10.55
N ASP A 192 -9.15 -1.53 10.09
CA ASP A 192 -10.55 -1.71 9.73
C ASP A 192 -11.46 -1.65 10.97
N THR A 193 -11.01 -2.22 12.09
CA THR A 193 -11.72 -2.12 13.37
C THR A 193 -11.76 -0.68 13.90
N GLN A 194 -10.62 0.02 13.88
CA GLN A 194 -10.56 1.43 14.30
C GLN A 194 -11.46 2.30 13.41
N ARG A 195 -11.41 2.11 12.09
CA ARG A 195 -12.25 2.79 11.11
C ARG A 195 -13.74 2.60 11.37
N GLU A 196 -14.17 1.35 11.61
CA GLU A 196 -15.59 1.06 11.90
C GLU A 196 -16.10 1.73 13.16
N LEU A 197 -15.30 1.75 14.23
CA LEU A 197 -15.65 2.40 15.48
C LEU A 197 -15.79 3.91 15.29
N TYR A 198 -14.83 4.52 14.62
CA TYR A 198 -14.87 5.93 14.30
C TYR A 198 -16.08 6.28 13.41
N PHE A 199 -16.30 5.55 12.31
CA PHE A 199 -17.41 5.80 11.39
C PHE A 199 -18.78 5.68 12.08
N LYS A 200 -18.99 4.66 12.93
CA LYS A 200 -20.22 4.49 13.71
C LYS A 200 -20.46 5.64 14.67
N SER A 201 -19.42 6.29 15.16
CA SER A 201 -19.57 7.44 16.06
C SER A 201 -20.01 8.73 15.35
N GLN A 202 -19.84 8.80 14.01
CA GLN A 202 -20.23 9.96 13.18
C GLN A 202 -21.65 9.85 12.64
N SER A 203 -22.32 8.71 12.82
CA SER A 203 -23.69 8.41 12.35
C SER A 203 -24.72 8.74 13.42
#